data_7fe9fa088b51c7601da4724a8cf27b47
#
_entry.id   7fe9fa088b51c7601da4724a8cf27b47
#
_cell.length_a   1.000
_cell.length_b   1.000
_cell.length_c   1.000
_cell.angle_alpha   90.00
_cell.angle_beta   90.00
_cell.angle_gamma   90.00
#
_symmetry.space_group_name_H-M   'P 1'
#
loop_
_entity.id
_entity.type
_entity.pdbx_description
1 polymer ?
#
loop_
_entity_poly.entity_id
_entity_poly.type
_entity_poly.pdbx_seq_one_letter_code
_entity_poly.pdbx_strand_id
1 'polypeptide(L)'
;MNLLYKSTRNSDKTVTASQAILKGLADDGGLFVPVSVPKLDVTMDELKTMSYQETAYAVMKQFFTDFTEEELRHCINSAYDSKFDTEVIAPLVKVGDTYHLELFHGATIAFKDMALSILPHLMITSARKNQVKNDIVILTATSGDTGKAALAGFADVPGTKIIVFYPKGGVSRVQELQMVTQKGENTSVVAIHGNFDNAQSGVKAIFEDKELAAELDEKGYQFSSANSINIGRLVPQVVYYVYAYAKLLENEEIQAGEEINVTVPTGNFGNILAAYYAKQMGVPIAKLICASNDNKVLFDFFQTGVYDRNREFILTSSPSMDILISSNLERLIYTIAGQDAQKDTELMTQLKEKGVYEITPEMKEGLKDFVGGFATEEEVKETIHDTYKKTGYVMDTHTAVAAHVCAQYRKDTKDEKKCLVASTASPYKFVRNVMTAIDLKYDEMEDFALIDELEKVSGFPIPNAIKEIRDAEVRHTTECDADQMKETVKNILGV
;
A
#
# COMPACT_ATOMS: atom_id res chain seq x y z
N MET A 1 19.91 -14.88 17.04
CA MET A 1 19.71 -15.70 15.80
C MET A 1 18.87 -14.85 14.89
N ASN A 2 19.24 -14.73 13.60
CA ASN A 2 18.48 -13.88 12.67
C ASN A 2 17.10 -14.47 12.37
N LEU A 3 16.09 -13.61 12.27
CA LEU A 3 14.78 -13.97 11.73
C LEU A 3 14.94 -14.29 10.24
N LEU A 4 14.50 -15.45 9.82
CA LEU A 4 14.55 -15.88 8.43
C LEU A 4 13.18 -15.78 7.77
N TYR A 5 13.20 -15.75 6.44
CA TYR A 5 12.03 -15.68 5.58
C TYR A 5 11.95 -16.91 4.70
N LYS A 6 10.74 -17.35 4.40
CA LYS A 6 10.46 -18.48 3.51
C LYS A 6 9.36 -18.11 2.52
N SER A 7 9.26 -18.85 1.42
CA SER A 7 8.17 -18.70 0.46
C SER A 7 6.89 -19.30 1.01
N THR A 8 5.74 -18.70 0.68
CA THR A 8 4.41 -19.28 0.93
C THR A 8 4.20 -20.60 0.19
N ARG A 9 4.93 -20.84 -0.92
CA ARG A 9 4.78 -22.03 -1.78
C ARG A 9 5.90 -23.07 -1.62
N ASN A 10 6.99 -22.71 -0.94
CA ASN A 10 8.08 -23.63 -0.63
C ASN A 10 8.75 -23.22 0.69
N SER A 11 8.58 -24.05 1.71
CA SER A 11 9.12 -23.81 3.05
C SER A 11 10.52 -24.36 3.28
N ASP A 12 11.12 -25.09 2.31
CA ASP A 12 12.39 -25.78 2.49
C ASP A 12 13.59 -24.84 2.46
N LYS A 13 13.44 -23.70 1.75
CA LYS A 13 14.50 -22.69 1.62
C LYS A 13 14.16 -21.46 2.41
N THR A 14 15.12 -21.01 3.19
CA THR A 14 15.02 -19.74 3.93
C THR A 14 16.07 -18.75 3.43
N VAL A 15 15.71 -17.47 3.54
CA VAL A 15 16.58 -16.34 3.18
C VAL A 15 16.58 -15.31 4.32
N THR A 16 17.55 -14.42 4.33
CA THR A 16 17.58 -13.28 5.26
C THR A 16 16.60 -12.20 4.82
N ALA A 17 16.32 -11.24 5.69
CA ALA A 17 15.44 -10.10 5.34
C ALA A 17 15.97 -9.31 4.14
N SER A 18 17.28 -9.01 4.12
CA SER A 18 17.91 -8.29 3.01
C SER A 18 17.78 -9.04 1.68
N GLN A 19 17.92 -10.38 1.69
CA GLN A 19 17.72 -11.20 0.50
C GLN A 19 16.26 -11.20 0.03
N ALA A 20 15.31 -11.29 0.97
CA ALA A 20 13.88 -11.26 0.65
C ALA A 20 13.44 -9.89 0.07
N ILE A 21 13.95 -8.78 0.63
CA ILE A 21 13.69 -7.41 0.13
C ILE A 21 14.24 -7.24 -1.28
N LEU A 22 15.48 -7.68 -1.52
CA LEU A 22 16.16 -7.52 -2.80
C LEU A 22 15.48 -8.33 -3.91
N LYS A 23 15.05 -9.56 -3.61
CA LYS A 23 14.31 -10.40 -4.55
C LYS A 23 12.89 -9.92 -4.79
N GLY A 24 12.22 -9.42 -3.75
CA GLY A 24 10.82 -8.99 -3.78
C GLY A 24 9.80 -10.13 -3.90
N LEU A 25 10.08 -11.16 -4.69
CA LEU A 25 9.27 -12.34 -4.93
C LEU A 25 10.16 -13.59 -4.86
N ALA A 26 9.64 -14.71 -4.38
CA ALA A 26 10.37 -15.96 -4.35
C ALA A 26 10.45 -16.61 -5.76
N ASP A 27 11.50 -17.45 -5.98
CA ASP A 27 11.78 -18.05 -7.29
C ASP A 27 10.64 -18.99 -7.78
N ASP A 28 9.83 -19.49 -6.84
CA ASP A 28 8.65 -20.33 -7.10
C ASP A 28 7.36 -19.54 -7.34
N GLY A 29 7.45 -18.20 -7.31
CA GLY A 29 6.32 -17.28 -7.44
C GLY A 29 5.51 -17.09 -6.16
N GLY A 30 5.91 -17.69 -5.04
CA GLY A 30 5.33 -17.47 -3.71
C GLY A 30 5.82 -16.18 -3.08
N LEU A 31 5.15 -15.76 -2.01
CA LEU A 31 5.45 -14.52 -1.29
C LEU A 31 6.35 -14.82 -0.08
N PHE A 32 7.33 -13.95 0.17
CA PHE A 32 8.14 -14.07 1.37
C PHE A 32 7.32 -13.74 2.62
N VAL A 33 7.40 -14.64 3.61
CA VAL A 33 6.85 -14.48 4.96
C VAL A 33 7.94 -14.75 6.00
N PRO A 34 7.94 -14.07 7.16
CA PRO A 34 8.84 -14.45 8.24
C PRO A 34 8.48 -15.84 8.76
N VAL A 35 9.47 -16.63 9.16
CA VAL A 35 9.22 -17.98 9.75
C VAL A 35 8.32 -17.93 10.98
N SER A 36 8.32 -16.80 11.67
CA SER A 36 7.37 -16.43 12.75
C SER A 36 7.27 -14.92 12.82
N VAL A 37 6.08 -14.39 13.14
CA VAL A 37 5.94 -12.97 13.42
C VAL A 37 6.56 -12.66 14.77
N PRO A 38 7.54 -11.75 14.85
CA PRO A 38 8.21 -11.43 16.11
C PRO A 38 7.28 -10.67 17.06
N LYS A 39 7.61 -10.66 18.35
CA LYS A 39 6.96 -9.82 19.34
C LYS A 39 7.70 -8.49 19.47
N LEU A 40 6.98 -7.44 19.89
CA LEU A 40 7.62 -6.22 20.33
C LEU A 40 8.50 -6.49 21.56
N ASP A 41 9.70 -5.91 21.59
CA ASP A 41 10.62 -5.97 22.72
C ASP A 41 10.57 -4.70 23.60
N VAL A 42 9.61 -3.83 23.31
CA VAL A 42 9.29 -2.61 24.05
C VAL A 42 7.85 -2.65 24.51
N THR A 43 7.58 -2.02 25.65
CA THR A 43 6.23 -1.93 26.23
C THR A 43 5.41 -0.86 25.53
N MET A 44 4.08 -0.93 25.64
CA MET A 44 3.19 0.13 25.12
C MET A 44 3.42 1.47 25.84
N ASP A 45 3.85 1.45 27.11
CA ASP A 45 4.18 2.68 27.85
C ASP A 45 5.45 3.35 27.32
N GLU A 46 6.45 2.59 26.92
CA GLU A 46 7.64 3.16 26.25
C GLU A 46 7.30 3.72 24.88
N LEU A 47 6.42 3.06 24.12
CA LEU A 47 6.00 3.52 22.79
C LEU A 47 5.24 4.86 22.81
N LYS A 48 4.52 5.20 23.89
CA LYS A 48 3.75 6.46 23.99
C LYS A 48 4.59 7.70 23.68
N THR A 49 5.81 7.75 24.17
CA THR A 49 6.71 8.91 24.06
C THR A 49 7.61 8.87 22.83
N MET A 50 7.56 7.80 22.06
CA MET A 50 8.37 7.64 20.85
C MET A 50 7.83 8.47 19.69
N SER A 51 8.76 9.09 18.94
CA SER A 51 8.48 9.62 17.62
C SER A 51 8.11 8.52 16.65
N TYR A 52 7.61 8.89 15.47
CA TYR A 52 7.33 7.91 14.41
C TYR A 52 8.60 7.14 14.02
N GLN A 53 9.74 7.82 13.88
CA GLN A 53 11.02 7.20 13.51
C GLN A 53 11.53 6.23 14.59
N GLU A 54 11.37 6.56 15.87
CA GLU A 54 11.72 5.66 16.98
C GLU A 54 10.82 4.42 17.01
N THR A 55 9.51 4.60 16.81
CA THR A 55 8.56 3.50 16.67
C THR A 55 8.90 2.63 15.46
N ALA A 56 9.27 3.25 14.33
CA ALA A 56 9.69 2.55 13.13
C ALA A 56 10.92 1.67 13.41
N TYR A 57 11.91 2.18 14.12
CA TYR A 57 13.06 1.38 14.53
C TYR A 57 12.68 0.23 15.46
N ALA A 58 11.86 0.49 16.49
CA ALA A 58 11.42 -0.53 17.45
C ALA A 58 10.67 -1.70 16.77
N VAL A 59 9.87 -1.41 15.74
CA VAL A 59 9.14 -2.42 14.95
C VAL A 59 10.06 -3.11 13.94
N MET A 60 10.74 -2.34 13.10
CA MET A 60 11.47 -2.89 11.94
C MET A 60 12.69 -3.71 12.35
N LYS A 61 13.37 -3.40 13.46
CA LYS A 61 14.50 -4.18 13.97
C LYS A 61 14.11 -5.63 14.32
N GLN A 62 12.84 -5.89 14.63
CA GLN A 62 12.35 -7.23 14.93
C GLN A 62 12.21 -8.08 13.64
N PHE A 63 11.93 -7.43 12.51
CA PHE A 63 11.78 -8.09 11.20
C PHE A 63 13.09 -8.12 10.42
N PHE A 64 13.85 -7.05 10.42
CA PHE A 64 15.06 -6.87 9.60
C PHE A 64 16.32 -7.12 10.43
N THR A 65 16.41 -8.30 11.04
CA THR A 65 17.42 -8.65 12.04
C THR A 65 18.84 -8.81 11.49
N ASP A 66 19.00 -8.86 10.18
CA ASP A 66 20.30 -8.85 9.51
C ASP A 66 20.79 -7.43 9.15
N PHE A 67 19.98 -6.39 9.40
CA PHE A 67 20.41 -4.99 9.33
C PHE A 67 21.05 -4.58 10.65
N THR A 68 22.09 -3.79 10.59
CA THR A 68 22.64 -3.13 11.79
C THR A 68 21.72 -1.98 12.23
N GLU A 69 21.85 -1.53 13.48
CA GLU A 69 21.12 -0.37 13.97
C GLU A 69 21.38 0.87 13.10
N GLU A 70 22.64 1.12 12.76
CA GLU A 70 23.04 2.27 11.93
C GLU A 70 22.39 2.19 10.54
N GLU A 71 22.43 1.04 9.89
CA GLU A 71 21.81 0.83 8.57
C GLU A 71 20.30 1.08 8.62
N LEU A 72 19.62 0.52 9.62
CA LEU A 72 18.17 0.63 9.71
C LEU A 72 17.73 2.05 10.07
N ARG A 73 18.42 2.72 11.01
CA ARG A 73 18.17 4.15 11.35
C ARG A 73 18.44 5.06 10.17
N HIS A 74 19.48 4.78 9.38
CA HIS A 74 19.73 5.53 8.15
C HIS A 74 18.55 5.40 7.17
N CYS A 75 18.06 4.19 6.91
CA CYS A 75 16.89 3.96 6.04
C CYS A 75 15.66 4.71 6.56
N ILE A 76 15.37 4.63 7.85
CA ILE A 76 14.21 5.27 8.49
C ILE A 76 14.29 6.80 8.39
N ASN A 77 15.42 7.38 8.76
CA ASN A 77 15.58 8.85 8.78
C ASN A 77 15.62 9.44 7.36
N SER A 78 16.10 8.69 6.37
CA SER A 78 16.07 9.10 4.97
C SER A 78 14.68 9.03 4.35
N ALA A 79 13.80 8.21 4.91
CA ALA A 79 12.44 8.02 4.43
C ALA A 79 11.43 8.98 5.08
N TYR A 80 11.45 9.08 6.40
CA TYR A 80 10.46 9.82 7.20
C TYR A 80 11.06 11.15 7.67
N ASP A 81 11.15 12.08 6.77
CA ASP A 81 11.74 13.41 6.95
C ASP A 81 10.81 14.54 6.48
N SER A 82 11.34 15.68 6.13
CA SER A 82 10.60 16.86 5.65
C SER A 82 9.84 16.66 4.32
N LYS A 83 9.91 15.47 3.70
CA LYS A 83 9.03 15.09 2.58
C LYS A 83 7.58 14.86 3.03
N PHE A 84 7.39 14.61 4.33
CA PHE A 84 6.05 14.61 4.95
C PHE A 84 5.70 16.02 5.42
N ASP A 85 4.47 16.44 5.21
CA ASP A 85 4.01 17.80 5.55
C ASP A 85 3.66 17.96 7.03
N THR A 86 3.90 16.93 7.84
CA THR A 86 3.74 16.94 9.29
C THR A 86 4.87 16.18 9.99
N GLU A 87 5.36 16.73 11.11
CA GLU A 87 6.42 16.10 11.92
C GLU A 87 6.00 14.76 12.55
N VAL A 88 4.71 14.56 12.79
CA VAL A 88 4.18 13.31 13.36
C VAL A 88 4.01 12.21 12.33
N ILE A 89 4.26 12.47 11.05
CA ILE A 89 4.24 11.54 9.92
C ILE A 89 2.86 10.90 9.66
N ALA A 90 2.22 10.33 10.67
CA ALA A 90 0.93 9.65 10.60
C ALA A 90 -0.01 10.16 11.72
N PRO A 91 -0.60 11.36 11.55
CA PRO A 91 -1.50 11.94 12.54
C PRO A 91 -2.72 11.07 12.83
N LEU A 92 -3.16 11.12 14.08
CA LEU A 92 -4.39 10.49 14.52
C LEU A 92 -5.43 11.58 14.81
N VAL A 93 -6.51 11.58 14.04
CA VAL A 93 -7.58 12.59 14.13
C VAL A 93 -8.88 11.94 14.61
N LYS A 94 -9.49 12.56 15.64
CA LYS A 94 -10.79 12.11 16.12
C LYS A 94 -11.91 12.70 15.26
N VAL A 95 -12.73 11.84 14.66
CA VAL A 95 -13.85 12.20 13.80
C VAL A 95 -15.13 11.58 14.38
N GLY A 96 -15.93 12.40 15.06
CA GLY A 96 -17.07 11.89 15.83
C GLY A 96 -16.60 10.94 16.94
N ASP A 97 -16.98 9.68 16.83
CA ASP A 97 -16.66 8.62 17.79
C ASP A 97 -15.65 7.58 17.24
N THR A 98 -15.01 7.88 16.10
CA THR A 98 -13.95 7.08 15.49
C THR A 98 -12.63 7.86 15.41
N TYR A 99 -11.53 7.13 15.21
CA TYR A 99 -10.20 7.71 15.07
C TYR A 99 -9.69 7.43 13.66
N HIS A 100 -9.30 8.48 12.94
CA HIS A 100 -8.78 8.41 11.59
C HIS A 100 -7.26 8.50 11.64
N LEU A 101 -6.60 7.44 11.18
CA LEU A 101 -5.14 7.42 11.01
C LEU A 101 -4.81 7.96 9.63
N GLU A 102 -4.36 9.20 9.57
CA GLU A 102 -4.05 9.87 8.31
C GLU A 102 -2.69 9.43 7.77
N LEU A 103 -2.69 8.64 6.72
CA LEU A 103 -1.50 8.03 6.09
C LEU A 103 -1.09 8.75 4.79
N PHE A 104 -1.59 9.96 4.56
CA PHE A 104 -1.49 10.67 3.29
C PHE A 104 -0.68 11.97 3.35
N HIS A 105 0.18 12.12 4.32
CA HIS A 105 1.01 13.32 4.53
C HIS A 105 2.34 13.28 3.78
N GLY A 106 2.62 12.22 3.02
CA GLY A 106 3.84 12.06 2.24
C GLY A 106 3.80 12.76 0.88
N ALA A 107 4.90 12.60 0.13
CA ALA A 107 5.16 13.30 -1.13
C ALA A 107 4.11 13.08 -2.24
N THR A 108 3.28 12.03 -2.15
CA THR A 108 2.25 11.75 -3.16
C THR A 108 0.83 11.74 -2.59
N ILE A 109 0.70 12.15 -1.33
CA ILE A 109 -0.56 12.31 -0.60
C ILE A 109 -1.41 11.02 -0.57
N ALA A 110 -0.75 9.86 -0.44
CA ALA A 110 -1.38 8.55 -0.26
C ALA A 110 -0.54 7.65 0.65
N PHE A 111 -1.17 6.68 1.31
CA PHE A 111 -0.52 5.76 2.27
C PHE A 111 0.66 4.98 1.68
N LYS A 112 0.73 4.87 0.36
CA LYS A 112 1.81 4.17 -0.33
C LYS A 112 3.17 4.80 -0.06
N ASP A 113 3.20 6.11 0.24
CA ASP A 113 4.41 6.83 0.65
C ASP A 113 5.02 6.24 1.92
N MET A 114 4.20 5.76 2.87
CA MET A 114 4.66 5.17 4.12
C MET A 114 5.63 3.98 3.91
N ALA A 115 5.50 3.28 2.79
CA ALA A 115 6.36 2.15 2.47
C ALA A 115 7.29 2.42 1.28
N LEU A 116 6.87 3.22 0.30
CA LEU A 116 7.68 3.51 -0.88
C LEU A 116 8.76 4.57 -0.63
N SER A 117 8.65 5.38 0.41
CA SER A 117 9.73 6.28 0.81
C SER A 117 10.92 5.53 1.42
N ILE A 118 10.70 4.43 2.13
CA ILE A 118 11.78 3.67 2.77
C ILE A 118 12.31 2.52 1.89
N LEU A 119 11.51 1.96 1.00
CA LEU A 119 11.89 0.80 0.20
C LEU A 119 13.20 0.98 -0.58
N PRO A 120 13.47 2.11 -1.25
CA PRO A 120 14.72 2.32 -1.96
C PRO A 120 15.95 2.19 -1.05
N HIS A 121 15.90 2.78 0.12
CA HIS A 121 16.99 2.73 1.11
C HIS A 121 17.20 1.31 1.65
N LEU A 122 16.10 0.57 1.89
CA LEU A 122 16.17 -0.85 2.26
C LEU A 122 16.78 -1.70 1.12
N MET A 123 16.40 -1.44 -0.13
CA MET A 123 16.92 -2.16 -1.29
C MET A 123 18.42 -1.92 -1.50
N ILE A 124 18.88 -0.68 -1.46
CA ILE A 124 20.30 -0.36 -1.64
C ILE A 124 21.13 -0.93 -0.49
N THR A 125 20.65 -0.84 0.75
CA THR A 125 21.32 -1.48 1.88
C THR A 125 21.36 -3.00 1.71
N SER A 126 20.27 -3.61 1.25
CA SER A 126 20.20 -5.04 0.95
C SER A 126 21.16 -5.44 -0.18
N ALA A 127 21.25 -4.67 -1.25
CA ALA A 127 22.18 -4.90 -2.35
C ALA A 127 23.65 -4.90 -1.86
N ARG A 128 24.02 -3.89 -1.07
CA ARG A 128 25.36 -3.80 -0.48
C ARG A 128 25.67 -5.00 0.42
N LYS A 129 24.73 -5.42 1.28
CA LYS A 129 24.87 -6.57 2.18
C LYS A 129 25.06 -7.89 1.41
N ASN A 130 24.39 -8.03 0.28
CA ASN A 130 24.47 -9.21 -0.58
C ASN A 130 25.53 -9.08 -1.69
N GLN A 131 26.40 -8.06 -1.63
CA GLN A 131 27.50 -7.82 -2.57
C GLN A 131 27.05 -7.67 -4.04
N VAL A 132 25.82 -7.24 -4.25
CA VAL A 132 25.27 -6.90 -5.56
C VAL A 132 25.90 -5.60 -6.03
N LYS A 133 26.45 -5.61 -7.25
CA LYS A 133 27.14 -4.44 -7.85
C LYS A 133 26.29 -3.72 -8.87
N ASN A 134 25.25 -4.38 -9.37
CA ASN A 134 24.37 -3.86 -10.40
C ASN A 134 23.44 -2.78 -9.83
N ASP A 135 23.18 -1.76 -10.63
CA ASP A 135 22.10 -0.82 -10.34
C ASP A 135 20.74 -1.54 -10.41
N ILE A 136 19.87 -1.21 -9.46
CA ILE A 136 18.55 -1.83 -9.36
C ILE A 136 17.58 -1.06 -10.28
N VAL A 137 17.02 -1.76 -11.25
CA VAL A 137 15.99 -1.20 -12.15
C VAL A 137 14.61 -1.62 -11.64
N ILE A 138 13.83 -0.64 -11.20
CA ILE A 138 12.43 -0.82 -10.84
C ILE A 138 11.58 -0.60 -12.07
N LEU A 139 10.81 -1.61 -12.42
CA LEU A 139 9.86 -1.56 -13.52
C LEU A 139 8.45 -1.76 -12.97
N THR A 140 7.53 -0.87 -13.27
CA THR A 140 6.17 -0.97 -12.77
C THR A 140 5.13 -0.48 -13.78
N ALA A 141 3.99 -1.15 -13.81
CA ALA A 141 2.77 -0.64 -14.43
C ALA A 141 1.87 -0.04 -13.36
N THR A 142 1.20 1.05 -13.67
CA THR A 142 0.34 1.74 -12.71
C THR A 142 -0.98 2.21 -13.32
N SER A 143 -2.02 2.18 -12.50
CA SER A 143 -3.28 2.90 -12.74
C SER A 143 -3.31 4.29 -12.07
N GLY A 144 -2.14 4.80 -11.62
CA GLY A 144 -1.99 6.12 -11.02
C GLY A 144 -1.11 6.13 -9.77
N ASP A 145 -1.65 5.81 -8.61
CA ASP A 145 -1.05 6.05 -7.29
C ASP A 145 0.27 5.33 -7.02
N THR A 146 0.34 4.03 -7.34
CA THR A 146 1.54 3.22 -7.02
C THR A 146 2.75 3.68 -7.82
N GLY A 147 2.55 3.98 -9.12
CA GLY A 147 3.62 4.46 -9.97
C GLY A 147 4.16 5.79 -9.51
N LYS A 148 3.28 6.75 -9.17
CA LYS A 148 3.70 8.05 -8.66
C LYS A 148 4.45 7.92 -7.33
N ALA A 149 3.95 7.12 -6.39
CA ALA A 149 4.63 6.93 -5.10
C ALA A 149 5.99 6.23 -5.26
N ALA A 150 6.11 5.27 -6.20
CA ALA A 150 7.38 4.66 -6.53
C ALA A 150 8.35 5.66 -7.18
N LEU A 151 7.89 6.45 -8.14
CA LEU A 151 8.70 7.53 -8.74
C LEU A 151 9.25 8.49 -7.70
N ALA A 152 8.41 8.99 -6.80
CA ALA A 152 8.82 9.91 -5.75
C ALA A 152 9.80 9.27 -4.74
N GLY A 153 9.55 8.01 -4.37
CA GLY A 153 10.42 7.30 -3.42
C GLY A 153 11.80 6.97 -3.99
N PHE A 154 11.89 6.61 -5.26
CA PHE A 154 13.15 6.24 -5.92
C PHE A 154 13.87 7.43 -6.57
N ALA A 155 13.24 8.62 -6.66
CA ALA A 155 13.86 9.79 -7.29
C ALA A 155 15.22 10.11 -6.66
N ASP A 156 16.25 10.17 -7.51
CA ASP A 156 17.63 10.50 -7.16
C ASP A 156 18.28 9.60 -6.08
N VAL A 157 17.71 8.41 -5.83
CA VAL A 157 18.37 7.41 -4.97
C VAL A 157 19.49 6.73 -5.75
N PRO A 158 20.77 6.90 -5.33
CA PRO A 158 21.91 6.34 -6.05
C PRO A 158 21.85 4.81 -6.17
N GLY A 159 22.26 4.26 -7.31
CA GLY A 159 22.22 2.83 -7.57
C GLY A 159 20.83 2.30 -7.92
N THR A 160 19.89 3.19 -8.23
CA THR A 160 18.55 2.80 -8.69
C THR A 160 18.16 3.52 -9.99
N LYS A 161 17.33 2.86 -10.78
CA LYS A 161 16.58 3.45 -11.89
C LYS A 161 15.13 3.01 -11.79
N ILE A 162 14.19 3.90 -12.15
CA ILE A 162 12.78 3.56 -12.14
C ILE A 162 12.11 3.93 -13.45
N ILE A 163 11.38 2.97 -14.01
CA ILE A 163 10.60 3.13 -15.24
C ILE A 163 9.15 2.77 -14.93
N VAL A 164 8.25 3.73 -15.15
CA VAL A 164 6.82 3.57 -14.87
C VAL A 164 6.04 3.64 -16.17
N PHE A 165 5.24 2.62 -16.43
CA PHE A 165 4.29 2.58 -17.54
C PHE A 165 2.88 2.86 -17.05
N TYR A 166 2.15 3.73 -17.75
CA TYR A 166 0.75 4.02 -17.45
C TYR A 166 -0.09 4.07 -18.74
N PRO A 167 -1.38 3.71 -18.71
CA PRO A 167 -2.25 3.80 -19.89
C PRO A 167 -2.57 5.26 -20.19
N LYS A 168 -2.29 5.70 -21.41
CA LYS A 168 -2.62 7.06 -21.89
C LYS A 168 -4.13 7.30 -21.82
N GLY A 169 -4.55 8.33 -21.08
CA GLY A 169 -5.97 8.61 -20.85
C GLY A 169 -6.67 7.68 -19.86
N GLY A 170 -5.95 6.73 -19.23
CA GLY A 170 -6.49 5.78 -18.26
C GLY A 170 -6.27 6.18 -16.79
N VAL A 171 -5.79 7.39 -16.52
CA VAL A 171 -5.56 7.95 -15.18
C VAL A 171 -6.18 9.34 -15.08
N SER A 172 -6.45 9.83 -13.85
CA SER A 172 -6.95 11.20 -13.68
C SER A 172 -5.90 12.23 -14.11
N ARG A 173 -6.36 13.46 -14.45
CA ARG A 173 -5.45 14.54 -14.83
C ARG A 173 -4.41 14.86 -13.75
N VAL A 174 -4.83 14.86 -12.48
CA VAL A 174 -3.92 15.06 -11.34
C VAL A 174 -2.88 13.96 -11.27
N GLN A 175 -3.29 12.70 -11.38
CA GLN A 175 -2.37 11.56 -11.34
C GLN A 175 -1.38 11.58 -12.52
N GLU A 176 -1.87 11.90 -13.73
CA GLU A 176 -1.01 12.05 -14.91
C GLU A 176 0.05 13.13 -14.68
N LEU A 177 -0.38 14.34 -14.30
CA LEU A 177 0.53 15.45 -14.02
C LEU A 177 1.55 15.09 -12.96
N GLN A 178 1.13 14.45 -11.86
CA GLN A 178 2.04 13.98 -10.84
C GLN A 178 3.14 13.06 -11.38
N MET A 179 2.87 12.25 -12.39
CA MET A 179 3.86 11.36 -13.01
C MET A 179 4.72 12.08 -14.04
N VAL A 180 4.10 12.75 -15.03
CA VAL A 180 4.84 13.32 -16.16
C VAL A 180 5.68 14.55 -15.79
N THR A 181 5.44 15.15 -14.63
CA THR A 181 6.25 16.27 -14.09
C THR A 181 7.28 15.81 -13.06
N GLN A 182 7.38 14.49 -12.76
CA GLN A 182 8.29 13.97 -11.77
C GLN A 182 9.73 14.37 -12.07
N LYS A 183 10.40 14.89 -11.05
CA LYS A 183 11.85 15.22 -11.07
C LYS A 183 12.66 13.98 -10.69
N GLY A 184 13.93 13.97 -11.07
CA GLY A 184 14.90 12.92 -10.76
C GLY A 184 15.58 12.40 -12.02
N GLU A 185 16.92 12.36 -11.99
CA GLU A 185 17.74 11.93 -13.15
C GLU A 185 17.62 10.42 -13.44
N ASN A 186 17.17 9.64 -12.46
CA ASN A 186 17.00 8.21 -12.55
C ASN A 186 15.53 7.78 -12.77
N THR A 187 14.63 8.72 -13.05
CA THR A 187 13.20 8.47 -13.24
C THR A 187 12.81 8.51 -14.70
N SER A 188 11.95 7.59 -15.14
CA SER A 188 11.36 7.57 -16.47
C SER A 188 9.89 7.21 -16.41
N VAL A 189 9.07 7.93 -17.17
CA VAL A 189 7.64 7.68 -17.27
C VAL A 189 7.27 7.51 -18.74
N VAL A 190 6.52 6.45 -19.03
CA VAL A 190 6.13 6.08 -20.38
C VAL A 190 4.63 5.89 -20.46
N ALA A 191 3.97 6.64 -21.32
CA ALA A 191 2.56 6.42 -21.65
C ALA A 191 2.44 5.28 -22.66
N ILE A 192 1.55 4.32 -22.42
CA ILE A 192 1.29 3.28 -23.41
C ILE A 192 -0.05 3.50 -24.12
N HIS A 193 -0.09 3.19 -25.41
CA HIS A 193 -1.33 3.08 -26.16
C HIS A 193 -1.99 1.74 -25.84
N GLY A 194 -2.95 1.75 -24.89
CA GLY A 194 -3.61 0.56 -24.39
C GLY A 194 -4.26 0.83 -23.04
N ASN A 195 -4.65 -0.24 -22.37
CA ASN A 195 -5.23 -0.19 -21.01
C ASN A 195 -4.21 -0.64 -19.94
N PHE A 196 -4.65 -0.63 -18.69
CA PHE A 196 -3.80 -1.03 -17.56
C PHE A 196 -3.34 -2.50 -17.66
N ASP A 197 -4.20 -3.41 -18.15
CA ASP A 197 -3.86 -4.83 -18.30
C ASP A 197 -2.75 -5.03 -19.35
N ASN A 198 -2.74 -4.21 -20.41
CA ASN A 198 -1.67 -4.20 -21.40
C ASN A 198 -0.33 -3.77 -20.77
N ALA A 199 -0.34 -2.70 -19.96
CA ALA A 199 0.86 -2.25 -19.23
C ALA A 199 1.37 -3.32 -18.27
N GLN A 200 0.48 -3.93 -17.49
CA GLN A 200 0.83 -4.95 -16.52
C GLN A 200 1.37 -6.23 -17.19
N SER A 201 0.74 -6.66 -18.26
CA SER A 201 1.19 -7.85 -19.04
C SER A 201 2.54 -7.60 -19.69
N GLY A 202 2.76 -6.40 -20.24
CA GLY A 202 4.05 -6.00 -20.81
C GLY A 202 5.17 -6.00 -19.77
N VAL A 203 4.95 -5.39 -18.61
CA VAL A 203 5.92 -5.41 -17.50
C VAL A 203 6.22 -6.85 -17.06
N LYS A 204 5.20 -7.70 -16.92
CA LYS A 204 5.39 -9.09 -16.57
C LYS A 204 6.23 -9.84 -17.61
N ALA A 205 5.94 -9.67 -18.90
CA ALA A 205 6.70 -10.31 -19.98
C ALA A 205 8.17 -9.87 -19.96
N ILE A 206 8.45 -8.60 -19.65
CA ILE A 206 9.82 -8.08 -19.52
C ILE A 206 10.56 -8.75 -18.32
N PHE A 207 9.90 -8.91 -17.18
CA PHE A 207 10.49 -9.60 -16.02
C PHE A 207 10.78 -11.09 -16.27
N GLU A 208 9.99 -11.75 -17.13
CA GLU A 208 10.15 -13.17 -17.47
C GLU A 208 11.17 -13.39 -18.60
N ASP A 209 11.66 -12.33 -19.25
CA ASP A 209 12.61 -12.39 -20.36
C ASP A 209 14.05 -12.62 -19.86
N LYS A 210 14.50 -13.88 -19.94
CA LYS A 210 15.83 -14.28 -19.48
C LYS A 210 16.98 -13.76 -20.35
N GLU A 211 16.73 -13.52 -21.64
CA GLU A 211 17.74 -12.98 -22.55
C GLU A 211 17.99 -11.51 -22.21
N LEU A 212 16.93 -10.74 -22.02
CA LEU A 212 17.03 -9.36 -21.56
C LEU A 212 17.68 -9.26 -20.18
N ALA A 213 17.31 -10.15 -19.25
CA ALA A 213 17.91 -10.16 -17.92
C ALA A 213 19.44 -10.39 -17.97
N ALA A 214 19.93 -11.29 -18.85
CA ALA A 214 21.35 -11.53 -19.05
C ALA A 214 22.05 -10.32 -19.70
N GLU A 215 21.44 -9.70 -20.71
CA GLU A 215 21.96 -8.48 -21.35
C GLU A 215 22.08 -7.31 -20.35
N LEU A 216 21.09 -7.14 -19.48
CA LEU A 216 21.10 -6.14 -18.43
C LEU A 216 22.20 -6.41 -17.39
N ASP A 217 22.37 -7.66 -16.97
CA ASP A 217 23.43 -8.06 -16.03
C ASP A 217 24.84 -7.72 -16.57
N GLU A 218 25.10 -7.99 -17.84
CA GLU A 218 26.35 -7.61 -18.52
C GLU A 218 26.61 -6.10 -18.52
N LYS A 219 25.54 -5.30 -18.51
CA LYS A 219 25.59 -3.84 -18.48
C LYS A 219 25.53 -3.23 -17.06
N GLY A 220 25.54 -4.08 -16.04
CA GLY A 220 25.50 -3.66 -14.65
C GLY A 220 24.11 -3.27 -14.14
N TYR A 221 23.05 -3.82 -14.70
CA TYR A 221 21.67 -3.62 -14.27
C TYR A 221 21.03 -4.93 -13.82
N GLN A 222 20.12 -4.85 -12.87
CA GLN A 222 19.23 -5.96 -12.53
C GLN A 222 17.82 -5.47 -12.22
N PHE A 223 16.82 -6.21 -12.64
CA PHE A 223 15.43 -5.90 -12.27
C PHE A 223 15.14 -6.23 -10.80
N SER A 224 14.32 -5.41 -10.18
CA SER A 224 13.68 -5.70 -8.91
C SER A 224 12.26 -5.12 -8.88
N SER A 225 11.45 -5.59 -7.92
CA SER A 225 10.04 -5.21 -7.83
C SER A 225 9.76 -4.33 -6.61
N ALA A 226 9.14 -3.18 -6.87
CA ALA A 226 8.57 -2.32 -5.84
C ALA A 226 7.08 -2.59 -5.60
N ASN A 227 6.54 -3.73 -6.05
CA ASN A 227 5.15 -4.10 -5.86
C ASN A 227 4.76 -4.30 -4.39
N SER A 228 3.47 -4.25 -4.08
CA SER A 228 2.95 -4.40 -2.71
C SER A 228 3.28 -5.75 -2.05
N ILE A 229 3.65 -6.76 -2.86
CA ILE A 229 4.05 -8.08 -2.39
C ILE A 229 5.47 -8.13 -1.80
N ASN A 230 6.32 -7.14 -2.07
CA ASN A 230 7.65 -7.06 -1.47
C ASN A 230 7.54 -6.91 0.05
N ILE A 231 8.26 -7.76 0.80
CA ILE A 231 8.25 -7.70 2.28
C ILE A 231 8.78 -6.37 2.82
N GLY A 232 9.68 -5.70 2.07
CA GLY A 232 10.17 -4.35 2.35
C GLY A 232 9.10 -3.26 2.22
N ARG A 233 7.93 -3.58 1.63
CA ARG A 233 6.74 -2.73 1.62
C ARG A 233 5.72 -3.11 2.69
N LEU A 234 5.67 -4.38 3.08
CA LEU A 234 4.71 -4.84 4.09
C LEU A 234 5.13 -4.41 5.49
N VAL A 235 6.38 -4.67 5.88
CA VAL A 235 6.87 -4.41 7.25
C VAL A 235 6.78 -2.94 7.66
N PRO A 236 7.14 -1.94 6.82
CA PRO A 236 6.96 -0.53 7.19
C PRO A 236 5.51 -0.14 7.51
N GLN A 237 4.53 -0.86 6.98
CA GLN A 237 3.13 -0.60 7.27
C GLN A 237 2.69 -1.11 8.65
N VAL A 238 3.42 -2.02 9.26
CA VAL A 238 3.15 -2.45 10.65
C VAL A 238 3.37 -1.29 11.63
N VAL A 239 4.35 -0.43 11.32
CA VAL A 239 4.77 0.69 12.16
C VAL A 239 3.61 1.61 12.52
N TYR A 240 2.85 2.06 11.55
CA TYR A 240 1.82 3.05 11.81
C TYR A 240 0.63 2.51 12.63
N TYR A 241 0.40 1.20 12.67
CA TYR A 241 -0.60 0.62 13.57
C TYR A 241 -0.10 0.53 15.02
N VAL A 242 1.17 0.18 15.21
CA VAL A 242 1.83 0.24 16.53
C VAL A 242 1.84 1.68 17.04
N TYR A 243 2.24 2.62 16.18
CA TYR A 243 2.26 4.05 16.49
C TYR A 243 0.87 4.60 16.84
N ALA A 244 -0.15 4.28 16.04
CA ALA A 244 -1.51 4.74 16.28
C ALA A 244 -2.06 4.24 17.63
N TYR A 245 -1.82 2.97 17.99
CA TYR A 245 -2.21 2.45 19.29
C TYR A 245 -1.49 3.19 20.44
N ALA A 246 -0.19 3.43 20.30
CA ALA A 246 0.58 4.19 21.27
C ALA A 246 0.07 5.63 21.43
N LYS A 247 -0.35 6.29 20.35
CA LYS A 247 -0.93 7.64 20.38
C LYS A 247 -2.34 7.67 20.98
N LEU A 248 -3.14 6.63 20.82
CA LEU A 248 -4.41 6.50 21.55
C LEU A 248 -4.18 6.41 23.06
N LEU A 249 -3.13 5.70 23.49
CA LEU A 249 -2.73 5.65 24.90
C LEU A 249 -2.18 6.98 25.41
N GLU A 250 -1.33 7.64 24.64
CA GLU A 250 -0.75 8.94 24.98
C GLU A 250 -1.84 10.01 25.18
N ASN A 251 -2.85 9.99 24.31
CA ASN A 251 -3.98 10.94 24.34
C ASN A 251 -5.06 10.52 25.37
N GLU A 252 -4.83 9.49 26.18
CA GLU A 252 -5.78 8.97 27.17
C GLU A 252 -7.14 8.55 26.60
N GLU A 253 -7.20 8.22 25.31
CA GLU A 253 -8.41 7.76 24.63
C GLU A 253 -8.72 6.28 24.90
N ILE A 254 -7.70 5.50 25.27
CA ILE A 254 -7.78 4.11 25.71
C ILE A 254 -6.88 3.86 26.92
N GLN A 255 -7.14 2.78 27.63
CA GLN A 255 -6.26 2.27 28.71
C GLN A 255 -5.29 1.21 28.18
N ALA A 256 -4.20 0.99 28.92
CA ALA A 256 -3.23 -0.05 28.56
C ALA A 256 -3.90 -1.44 28.51
N GLY A 257 -3.76 -2.13 27.38
CA GLY A 257 -4.38 -3.43 27.13
C GLY A 257 -5.84 -3.36 26.63
N GLU A 258 -6.43 -2.18 26.55
CA GLU A 258 -7.77 -2.03 25.96
C GLU A 258 -7.73 -2.35 24.46
N GLU A 259 -8.62 -3.26 24.04
CA GLU A 259 -8.68 -3.67 22.64
C GLU A 259 -9.39 -2.64 21.77
N ILE A 260 -8.85 -2.43 20.57
CA ILE A 260 -9.46 -1.59 19.52
C ILE A 260 -9.82 -2.41 18.29
N ASN A 261 -10.77 -1.92 17.50
CA ASN A 261 -11.03 -2.42 16.16
C ASN A 261 -10.26 -1.58 15.12
N VAL A 262 -9.81 -2.19 14.05
CA VAL A 262 -9.11 -1.51 12.95
C VAL A 262 -9.87 -1.75 11.67
N THR A 263 -10.29 -0.69 10.98
CA THR A 263 -10.99 -0.75 9.70
C THR A 263 -10.07 -0.23 8.60
N VAL A 264 -9.91 -1.03 7.54
CA VAL A 264 -8.96 -0.74 6.47
C VAL A 264 -9.66 -0.82 5.11
N PRO A 265 -9.62 0.27 4.30
CA PRO A 265 -10.03 0.20 2.91
C PRO A 265 -9.05 -0.70 2.15
N THR A 266 -9.55 -1.83 1.62
CA THR A 266 -8.69 -2.94 1.24
C THR A 266 -8.79 -3.28 -0.25
N GLY A 267 -7.64 -3.24 -0.93
CA GLY A 267 -7.42 -3.80 -2.26
C GLY A 267 -6.49 -5.00 -2.19
N ASN A 268 -5.18 -4.79 -2.38
CA ASN A 268 -4.15 -5.84 -2.40
C ASN A 268 -3.80 -6.46 -1.03
N PHE A 269 -4.58 -6.22 -0.01
CA PHE A 269 -4.48 -6.81 1.33
C PHE A 269 -3.22 -6.45 2.15
N GLY A 270 -2.27 -5.72 1.60
CA GLY A 270 -1.01 -5.39 2.29
C GLY A 270 -1.23 -4.59 3.57
N ASN A 271 -2.06 -3.56 3.50
CA ASN A 271 -2.33 -2.66 4.62
C ASN A 271 -3.00 -3.40 5.81
N ILE A 272 -4.09 -4.11 5.57
CA ILE A 272 -4.79 -4.86 6.65
C ILE A 272 -3.95 -6.03 7.17
N LEU A 273 -3.12 -6.67 6.34
CA LEU A 273 -2.16 -7.70 6.77
C LEU A 273 -1.11 -7.10 7.71
N ALA A 274 -0.68 -5.87 7.48
CA ALA A 274 0.22 -5.17 8.39
C ALA A 274 -0.43 -4.91 9.77
N ALA A 275 -1.72 -4.57 9.80
CA ALA A 275 -2.49 -4.50 11.05
C ALA A 275 -2.58 -5.87 11.75
N TYR A 276 -2.74 -6.94 10.98
CA TYR A 276 -2.72 -8.31 11.52
C TYR A 276 -1.35 -8.66 12.11
N TYR A 277 -0.25 -8.27 11.46
CA TYR A 277 1.09 -8.44 12.02
C TYR A 277 1.29 -7.61 13.30
N ALA A 278 0.79 -6.36 13.35
CA ALA A 278 0.82 -5.56 14.58
C ALA A 278 0.08 -6.26 15.72
N LYS A 279 -1.11 -6.85 15.46
CA LYS A 279 -1.83 -7.69 16.44
C LYS A 279 -0.98 -8.87 16.89
N GLN A 280 -0.35 -9.58 15.97
CA GLN A 280 0.51 -10.72 16.30
C GLN A 280 1.77 -10.29 17.09
N MET A 281 2.28 -9.07 16.88
CA MET A 281 3.38 -8.50 17.67
C MET A 281 2.98 -8.14 19.10
N GLY A 282 1.68 -8.09 19.40
CA GLY A 282 1.15 -7.84 20.75
C GLY A 282 0.34 -6.57 20.91
N VAL A 283 0.06 -5.84 19.82
CA VAL A 283 -0.89 -4.71 19.85
C VAL A 283 -2.30 -5.24 20.11
N PRO A 284 -3.03 -4.71 21.10
CA PRO A 284 -4.38 -5.16 21.44
C PRO A 284 -5.40 -4.73 20.37
N ILE A 285 -5.50 -5.53 19.31
CA ILE A 285 -6.49 -5.35 18.23
C ILE A 285 -7.52 -6.48 18.35
N ALA A 286 -8.80 -6.14 18.53
CA ALA A 286 -9.88 -7.11 18.60
C ALA A 286 -10.24 -7.64 17.21
N LYS A 287 -10.71 -6.75 16.34
CA LYS A 287 -11.14 -7.07 14.97
C LYS A 287 -10.41 -6.26 13.92
N LEU A 288 -10.17 -6.91 12.79
CA LEU A 288 -9.66 -6.35 11.55
C LEU A 288 -10.81 -6.32 10.55
N ILE A 289 -11.33 -5.13 10.30
CA ILE A 289 -12.51 -4.92 9.45
C ILE A 289 -12.02 -4.60 8.04
N CYS A 290 -12.19 -5.56 7.14
CA CYS A 290 -11.81 -5.47 5.74
C CYS A 290 -12.92 -4.79 4.95
N ALA A 291 -12.72 -3.54 4.57
CA ALA A 291 -13.68 -2.77 3.80
C ALA A 291 -13.41 -2.88 2.30
N SER A 292 -14.42 -3.30 1.55
CA SER A 292 -14.43 -3.37 0.08
C SER A 292 -15.31 -2.29 -0.53
N ASN A 293 -15.04 -1.89 -1.77
CA ASN A 293 -15.99 -1.16 -2.60
C ASN A 293 -16.91 -2.14 -3.37
N ASP A 294 -17.55 -1.71 -4.46
CA ASP A 294 -18.40 -2.58 -5.27
C ASP A 294 -17.67 -3.82 -5.84
N ASN A 295 -16.33 -3.79 -5.96
CA ASN A 295 -15.50 -4.96 -6.23
C ASN A 295 -15.30 -5.78 -4.94
N LYS A 296 -16.36 -6.38 -4.44
CA LYS A 296 -16.46 -6.97 -3.11
C LYS A 296 -15.97 -8.43 -2.99
N VAL A 297 -14.94 -8.79 -3.75
CA VAL A 297 -14.39 -10.17 -3.73
C VAL A 297 -13.92 -10.59 -2.34
N LEU A 298 -13.30 -9.67 -1.58
CA LEU A 298 -12.85 -9.94 -0.22
C LEU A 298 -14.02 -10.06 0.77
N PHE A 299 -15.04 -9.20 0.65
CA PHE A 299 -16.24 -9.33 1.45
C PHE A 299 -16.88 -10.71 1.28
N ASP A 300 -17.11 -11.14 0.04
CA ASP A 300 -17.70 -12.45 -0.26
C ASP A 300 -16.82 -13.59 0.28
N PHE A 301 -15.49 -13.48 0.15
CA PHE A 301 -14.54 -14.45 0.71
C PHE A 301 -14.67 -14.58 2.23
N PHE A 302 -14.69 -13.47 2.97
CA PHE A 302 -14.82 -13.52 4.42
C PHE A 302 -16.17 -14.06 4.88
N GLN A 303 -17.23 -13.88 4.09
CA GLN A 303 -18.56 -14.43 4.41
C GLN A 303 -18.64 -15.94 4.13
N THR A 304 -18.05 -16.41 3.03
CA THR A 304 -18.29 -17.77 2.52
C THR A 304 -17.10 -18.71 2.68
N GLY A 305 -15.88 -18.18 2.69
CA GLY A 305 -14.64 -18.95 2.54
C GLY A 305 -14.33 -19.31 1.09
N VAL A 306 -15.12 -18.81 0.14
CA VAL A 306 -14.88 -18.98 -1.30
C VAL A 306 -14.32 -17.69 -1.88
N TYR A 307 -13.16 -17.77 -2.50
CA TYR A 307 -12.57 -16.68 -3.26
C TYR A 307 -12.85 -16.89 -4.74
N ASP A 308 -13.63 -16.00 -5.36
CA ASP A 308 -14.03 -16.10 -6.76
C ASP A 308 -13.75 -14.79 -7.50
N ARG A 309 -12.78 -14.84 -8.44
CA ARG A 309 -12.43 -13.71 -9.32
C ARG A 309 -13.24 -13.66 -10.62
N ASN A 310 -14.06 -14.68 -10.90
CA ASN A 310 -14.85 -14.79 -12.12
C ASN A 310 -16.11 -13.91 -12.03
N ARG A 311 -15.90 -12.60 -12.00
CA ARG A 311 -16.93 -11.57 -11.88
C ARG A 311 -16.60 -10.37 -12.73
N GLU A 312 -17.58 -9.51 -12.96
CA GLU A 312 -17.37 -8.25 -13.64
C GLU A 312 -16.45 -7.34 -12.83
N PHE A 313 -15.55 -6.64 -13.51
CA PHE A 313 -14.70 -5.62 -12.92
C PHE A 313 -15.43 -4.28 -13.00
N ILE A 314 -15.60 -3.61 -11.87
CA ILE A 314 -16.34 -2.36 -11.74
C ILE A 314 -15.34 -1.22 -11.50
N LEU A 315 -15.40 -0.19 -12.34
CA LEU A 315 -14.65 1.04 -12.09
C LEU A 315 -15.40 1.90 -11.08
N THR A 316 -14.74 2.26 -9.98
CA THR A 316 -15.33 3.02 -8.89
C THR A 316 -14.61 4.33 -8.61
N SER A 317 -15.15 5.15 -7.72
CA SER A 317 -14.49 6.37 -7.22
C SER A 317 -13.31 6.09 -6.29
N SER A 318 -13.09 4.82 -5.87
CA SER A 318 -11.97 4.38 -5.02
C SER A 318 -11.04 3.39 -5.76
N PRO A 319 -10.33 3.83 -6.81
CA PRO A 319 -9.66 2.96 -7.78
C PRO A 319 -8.54 2.09 -7.20
N SER A 320 -7.94 2.45 -6.07
CA SER A 320 -6.93 1.60 -5.42
C SER A 320 -7.51 0.32 -4.81
N MET A 321 -8.84 0.23 -4.72
CA MET A 321 -9.59 -0.92 -4.23
C MET A 321 -10.25 -1.71 -5.38
N ASP A 322 -10.16 -1.24 -6.62
CA ASP A 322 -10.69 -1.92 -7.81
C ASP A 322 -9.78 -3.09 -8.16
N ILE A 323 -10.07 -4.24 -7.57
CA ILE A 323 -9.30 -5.48 -7.75
C ILE A 323 -10.22 -6.69 -7.86
N LEU A 324 -9.78 -7.68 -8.63
CA LEU A 324 -10.34 -9.03 -8.64
C LEU A 324 -9.41 -10.05 -7.98
N ILE A 325 -8.10 -9.76 -7.90
CA ILE A 325 -7.10 -10.58 -7.22
C ILE A 325 -6.42 -9.73 -6.16
N SER A 326 -6.55 -10.15 -4.90
CA SER A 326 -5.93 -9.51 -3.75
C SER A 326 -4.62 -10.21 -3.41
N SER A 327 -3.51 -9.65 -3.89
CA SER A 327 -2.22 -10.35 -3.96
C SER A 327 -1.63 -10.76 -2.61
N ASN A 328 -1.72 -9.92 -1.57
CA ASN A 328 -1.17 -10.27 -0.26
C ASN A 328 -2.08 -11.17 0.58
N LEU A 329 -3.30 -11.45 0.11
CA LEU A 329 -4.18 -12.40 0.79
C LEU A 329 -3.54 -13.79 0.86
N GLU A 330 -2.69 -14.17 -0.10
CA GLU A 330 -1.92 -15.41 -0.10
C GLU A 330 -1.15 -15.61 1.22
N ARG A 331 -0.59 -14.54 1.80
CA ARG A 331 0.10 -14.62 3.11
C ARG A 331 -0.84 -15.00 4.25
N LEU A 332 -2.07 -14.51 4.23
CA LEU A 332 -3.09 -14.92 5.20
C LEU A 332 -3.51 -16.36 4.95
N ILE A 333 -3.77 -16.74 3.69
CA ILE A 333 -4.13 -18.13 3.30
C ILE A 333 -3.07 -19.10 3.79
N TYR A 334 -1.79 -18.84 3.52
CA TYR A 334 -0.67 -19.63 4.01
C TYR A 334 -0.68 -19.75 5.55
N THR A 335 -0.93 -18.64 6.25
CA THR A 335 -0.95 -18.61 7.72
C THR A 335 -2.09 -19.46 8.29
N ILE A 336 -3.31 -19.31 7.77
CA ILE A 336 -4.49 -20.06 8.24
C ILE A 336 -4.50 -21.54 7.78
N ALA A 337 -3.71 -21.87 6.76
CA ALA A 337 -3.42 -23.26 6.37
C ALA A 337 -2.40 -23.94 7.30
N GLY A 338 -2.03 -23.31 8.43
CA GLY A 338 -1.02 -23.85 9.34
C GLY A 338 0.41 -23.76 8.79
N GLN A 339 0.67 -22.83 7.88
CA GLN A 339 1.94 -22.66 7.16
C GLN A 339 2.28 -23.85 6.24
N ASP A 340 1.26 -24.51 5.72
CA ASP A 340 1.38 -25.60 4.74
C ASP A 340 1.56 -25.01 3.33
N ALA A 341 2.79 -25.09 2.81
CA ALA A 341 3.15 -24.58 1.50
C ALA A 341 2.50 -25.37 0.34
N GLN A 342 2.25 -26.67 0.56
CA GLN A 342 1.56 -27.49 -0.46
C GLN A 342 0.10 -27.06 -0.57
N LYS A 343 -0.57 -26.86 0.57
CA LYS A 343 -1.97 -26.42 0.61
C LYS A 343 -2.12 -25.04 -0.01
N ASP A 344 -1.24 -24.11 0.31
CA ASP A 344 -1.23 -22.76 -0.30
C ASP A 344 -1.05 -22.86 -1.82
N THR A 345 -0.08 -23.65 -2.29
CA THR A 345 0.18 -23.87 -3.73
C THR A 345 -1.04 -24.46 -4.44
N GLU A 346 -1.75 -25.42 -3.83
CA GLU A 346 -3.00 -25.98 -4.37
C GLU A 346 -4.06 -24.89 -4.59
N LEU A 347 -4.30 -24.04 -3.58
CA LEU A 347 -5.31 -22.98 -3.65
C LEU A 347 -4.93 -21.91 -4.67
N MET A 348 -3.66 -21.48 -4.69
CA MET A 348 -3.18 -20.50 -5.67
C MET A 348 -3.20 -21.04 -7.10
N THR A 349 -2.97 -22.34 -7.30
CA THR A 349 -3.12 -23.01 -8.60
C THR A 349 -4.58 -23.01 -9.03
N GLN A 350 -5.52 -23.34 -8.14
CA GLN A 350 -6.96 -23.27 -8.44
C GLN A 350 -7.37 -21.84 -8.83
N LEU A 351 -6.89 -20.82 -8.11
CA LEU A 351 -7.15 -19.42 -8.46
C LEU A 351 -6.64 -19.08 -9.86
N LYS A 352 -5.44 -19.53 -10.19
CA LYS A 352 -4.82 -19.28 -11.51
C LYS A 352 -5.59 -19.95 -12.64
N GLU A 353 -5.94 -21.23 -12.49
CA GLU A 353 -6.52 -22.07 -13.55
C GLU A 353 -8.03 -21.94 -13.66
N LYS A 354 -8.72 -21.87 -12.52
CA LYS A 354 -10.20 -21.87 -12.46
C LYS A 354 -10.79 -20.51 -12.09
N GLY A 355 -9.98 -19.61 -11.56
CA GLY A 355 -10.43 -18.32 -11.05
C GLY A 355 -11.11 -18.38 -9.68
N VAL A 356 -11.19 -19.57 -9.06
CA VAL A 356 -11.90 -19.79 -7.79
C VAL A 356 -11.18 -20.82 -6.94
N TYR A 357 -11.20 -20.61 -5.60
CA TYR A 357 -10.85 -21.62 -4.61
C TYR A 357 -11.76 -21.52 -3.37
N GLU A 358 -11.83 -22.59 -2.60
CA GLU A 358 -12.52 -22.64 -1.31
C GLU A 358 -11.54 -23.10 -0.23
N ILE A 359 -11.52 -22.41 0.91
CA ILE A 359 -10.72 -22.80 2.08
C ILE A 359 -11.47 -23.84 2.91
N THR A 360 -10.72 -24.67 3.65
CA THR A 360 -11.32 -25.71 4.50
C THR A 360 -12.05 -25.11 5.72
N PRO A 361 -12.94 -25.87 6.37
CA PRO A 361 -13.58 -25.43 7.62
C PRO A 361 -12.57 -25.06 8.71
N GLU A 362 -11.46 -25.80 8.83
CA GLU A 362 -10.40 -25.52 9.79
C GLU A 362 -9.70 -24.19 9.48
N MET A 363 -9.47 -23.86 8.21
CA MET A 363 -8.93 -22.58 7.79
C MET A 363 -9.90 -21.42 8.07
N LYS A 364 -11.22 -21.66 7.97
CA LYS A 364 -12.23 -20.63 8.30
C LYS A 364 -12.14 -20.19 9.77
N GLU A 365 -11.82 -21.10 10.70
CA GLU A 365 -11.57 -20.73 12.10
C GLU A 365 -10.41 -19.76 12.26
N GLY A 366 -9.41 -19.81 11.37
CA GLY A 366 -8.28 -18.88 11.36
C GLY A 366 -8.67 -17.45 10.92
N LEU A 367 -9.86 -17.25 10.34
CA LEU A 367 -10.37 -15.94 9.93
C LEU A 367 -11.14 -15.19 11.04
N LYS A 368 -11.27 -15.74 12.23
CA LYS A 368 -12.08 -15.19 13.34
C LYS A 368 -11.76 -13.74 13.72
N ASP A 369 -10.53 -13.31 13.47
CA ASP A 369 -10.09 -11.94 13.76
C ASP A 369 -10.50 -10.94 12.65
N PHE A 370 -10.93 -11.43 11.48
CA PHE A 370 -11.32 -10.63 10.33
C PHE A 370 -12.84 -10.55 10.20
N VAL A 371 -13.31 -9.39 9.74
CA VAL A 371 -14.70 -9.15 9.38
C VAL A 371 -14.71 -8.47 8.02
N GLY A 372 -15.48 -8.98 7.05
CA GLY A 372 -15.69 -8.33 5.75
C GLY A 372 -16.90 -7.41 5.77
N GLY A 373 -16.77 -6.26 5.12
CA GLY A 373 -17.88 -5.35 4.80
C GLY A 373 -17.64 -4.68 3.45
N PHE A 374 -18.67 -4.04 2.89
CA PHE A 374 -18.53 -3.28 1.65
C PHE A 374 -19.43 -2.05 1.65
N ALA A 375 -19.10 -1.08 0.80
CA ALA A 375 -19.90 0.10 0.53
C ALA A 375 -20.09 0.27 -0.98
N THR A 376 -21.30 0.64 -1.38
CA THR A 376 -21.65 1.05 -2.74
C THR A 376 -21.19 2.48 -3.02
N GLU A 377 -21.11 2.88 -4.30
CA GLU A 377 -20.79 4.25 -4.69
C GLU A 377 -21.74 5.30 -4.09
N GLU A 378 -23.01 4.96 -3.91
CA GLU A 378 -24.00 5.85 -3.28
C GLU A 378 -23.69 6.03 -1.78
N GLU A 379 -23.45 4.93 -1.06
CA GLU A 379 -23.09 4.94 0.36
C GLU A 379 -21.76 5.67 0.62
N VAL A 380 -20.81 5.59 -0.32
CA VAL A 380 -19.56 6.36 -0.26
C VAL A 380 -19.86 7.87 -0.31
N LYS A 381 -20.67 8.32 -1.26
CA LYS A 381 -21.06 9.74 -1.39
C LYS A 381 -21.82 10.24 -0.16
N GLU A 382 -22.80 9.47 0.31
CA GLU A 382 -23.54 9.79 1.53
C GLU A 382 -22.63 9.88 2.75
N THR A 383 -21.64 8.97 2.86
CA THR A 383 -20.70 8.97 3.98
C THR A 383 -19.81 10.22 3.98
N ILE A 384 -19.30 10.65 2.82
CA ILE A 384 -18.53 11.90 2.69
C ILE A 384 -19.40 13.10 3.10
N HIS A 385 -20.62 13.20 2.51
CA HIS A 385 -21.55 14.28 2.78
C HIS A 385 -21.90 14.39 4.26
N ASP A 386 -22.34 13.29 4.85
CA ASP A 386 -22.84 13.24 6.21
C ASP A 386 -21.72 13.48 7.24
N THR A 387 -20.52 12.93 7.01
CA THR A 387 -19.38 13.16 7.90
C THR A 387 -18.97 14.62 7.85
N TYR A 388 -18.83 15.21 6.67
CA TYR A 388 -18.55 16.64 6.54
C TYR A 388 -19.60 17.50 7.25
N LYS A 389 -20.87 17.23 7.01
CA LYS A 389 -21.98 18.00 7.61
C LYS A 389 -22.03 17.91 9.14
N LYS A 390 -21.68 16.75 9.70
CA LYS A 390 -21.75 16.50 11.15
C LYS A 390 -20.49 16.98 11.90
N THR A 391 -19.33 16.87 11.27
CA THR A 391 -18.04 17.05 11.96
C THR A 391 -17.12 18.10 11.33
N GLY A 392 -17.40 18.52 10.09
CA GLY A 392 -16.51 19.37 9.29
C GLY A 392 -15.32 18.62 8.68
N TYR A 393 -15.13 17.33 8.99
CA TYR A 393 -14.04 16.53 8.45
C TYR A 393 -14.31 16.10 7.01
N VAL A 394 -13.35 16.34 6.13
CA VAL A 394 -13.41 15.94 4.72
C VAL A 394 -12.48 14.74 4.51
N MET A 395 -13.04 13.64 4.03
CA MET A 395 -12.28 12.42 3.72
C MET A 395 -12.30 12.10 2.23
N ASP A 396 -11.32 11.33 1.77
CA ASP A 396 -11.32 10.79 0.42
C ASP A 396 -12.29 9.61 0.25
N THR A 397 -12.49 9.18 -0.98
CA THR A 397 -13.43 8.11 -1.33
C THR A 397 -13.07 6.75 -0.73
N HIS A 398 -11.77 6.41 -0.63
CA HIS A 398 -11.32 5.15 -0.02
C HIS A 398 -11.57 5.15 1.49
N THR A 399 -11.25 6.25 2.16
CA THR A 399 -11.53 6.43 3.58
C THR A 399 -13.03 6.37 3.85
N ALA A 400 -13.86 6.91 2.95
CA ALA A 400 -15.32 6.86 3.07
C ALA A 400 -15.86 5.43 3.01
N VAL A 401 -15.31 4.56 2.13
CA VAL A 401 -15.64 3.12 2.14
C VAL A 401 -15.37 2.52 3.52
N ALA A 402 -14.20 2.78 4.10
CA ALA A 402 -13.84 2.23 5.41
C ALA A 402 -14.70 2.81 6.53
N ALA A 403 -14.98 4.11 6.52
CA ALA A 403 -15.84 4.77 7.50
C ALA A 403 -17.27 4.23 7.47
N HIS A 404 -17.84 4.03 6.28
CA HIS A 404 -19.15 3.40 6.11
C HIS A 404 -19.19 1.99 6.73
N VAL A 405 -18.23 1.15 6.33
CA VAL A 405 -18.16 -0.25 6.80
C VAL A 405 -17.95 -0.30 8.32
N CYS A 406 -17.13 0.58 8.89
CA CYS A 406 -16.96 0.70 10.33
C CYS A 406 -18.27 1.05 11.04
N ALA A 407 -19.01 2.03 10.54
CA ALA A 407 -20.30 2.44 11.10
C ALA A 407 -21.34 1.31 11.00
N GLN A 408 -21.39 0.60 9.86
CA GLN A 408 -22.29 -0.53 9.67
C GLN A 408 -21.95 -1.69 10.61
N TYR A 409 -20.67 -2.06 10.74
CA TYR A 409 -20.21 -3.08 11.68
C TYR A 409 -20.63 -2.78 13.11
N ARG A 410 -20.41 -1.54 13.60
CA ARG A 410 -20.79 -1.12 14.95
C ARG A 410 -22.31 -1.15 15.15
N LYS A 411 -23.07 -0.75 14.15
CA LYS A 411 -24.54 -0.80 14.18
C LYS A 411 -25.06 -2.23 14.30
N ASP A 412 -24.48 -3.17 13.55
CA ASP A 412 -24.96 -4.55 13.47
C ASP A 412 -24.53 -5.38 14.70
N THR A 413 -23.30 -5.20 15.17
CA THR A 413 -22.73 -5.99 16.27
C THR A 413 -22.93 -5.37 17.65
N LYS A 414 -23.25 -4.06 17.73
CA LYS A 414 -23.25 -3.26 18.97
C LYS A 414 -21.88 -3.27 19.68
N ASP A 415 -20.79 -3.49 18.94
CA ASP A 415 -19.43 -3.41 19.48
C ASP A 415 -19.09 -1.92 19.76
N GLU A 416 -18.82 -1.62 21.04
CA GLU A 416 -18.51 -0.28 21.54
C GLU A 416 -17.00 0.01 21.58
N LYS A 417 -16.16 -0.95 21.18
CA LYS A 417 -14.71 -0.73 21.15
C LYS A 417 -14.35 0.46 20.26
N LYS A 418 -13.30 1.16 20.64
CA LYS A 418 -12.74 2.23 19.82
C LYS A 418 -12.39 1.68 18.43
N CYS A 419 -12.71 2.43 17.41
CA CYS A 419 -12.42 2.04 16.02
C CYS A 419 -11.40 2.99 15.41
N LEU A 420 -10.32 2.42 14.90
CA LEU A 420 -9.30 3.08 14.10
C LEU A 420 -9.61 2.86 12.62
N VAL A 421 -9.82 3.94 11.87
CA VAL A 421 -10.04 3.91 10.42
C VAL A 421 -8.75 4.33 9.73
N ALA A 422 -8.22 3.51 8.84
CA ALA A 422 -7.06 3.87 8.04
C ALA A 422 -7.49 4.85 6.92
N SER A 423 -7.06 6.11 7.02
CA SER A 423 -7.30 7.15 6.01
C SER A 423 -6.15 7.14 5.02
N THR A 424 -6.39 6.53 3.84
CA THR A 424 -5.34 6.08 2.93
C THR A 424 -4.98 7.06 1.84
N ALA A 425 -5.77 8.09 1.62
CA ALA A 425 -5.47 9.14 0.64
C ALA A 425 -6.00 10.51 1.10
N SER A 426 -5.34 11.55 0.62
CA SER A 426 -5.83 12.93 0.81
C SER A 426 -7.06 13.17 -0.06
N PRO A 427 -8.07 13.92 0.43
CA PRO A 427 -9.20 14.33 -0.38
C PRO A 427 -8.81 15.13 -1.63
N TYR A 428 -7.68 15.81 -1.63
CA TYR A 428 -7.14 16.52 -2.79
C TYR A 428 -6.81 15.61 -3.98
N LYS A 429 -6.54 14.33 -3.73
CA LYS A 429 -6.21 13.37 -4.79
C LYS A 429 -7.42 12.97 -5.63
N PHE A 430 -8.60 13.01 -5.02
CA PHE A 430 -9.88 12.66 -5.62
C PHE A 430 -10.87 13.82 -5.52
N VAL A 431 -10.36 15.03 -5.70
CA VAL A 431 -11.07 16.30 -5.40
C VAL A 431 -12.45 16.37 -6.04
N ARG A 432 -12.62 15.93 -7.29
CA ARG A 432 -13.91 15.95 -7.98
C ARG A 432 -14.96 15.10 -7.26
N ASN A 433 -14.62 13.83 -7.00
CA ASN A 433 -15.54 12.90 -6.34
C ASN A 433 -15.87 13.36 -4.91
N VAL A 434 -14.89 13.91 -4.20
CA VAL A 434 -15.07 14.43 -2.84
C VAL A 434 -15.98 15.67 -2.84
N MET A 435 -15.70 16.65 -3.68
CA MET A 435 -16.45 17.90 -3.71
C MET A 435 -17.88 17.72 -4.21
N THR A 436 -18.08 16.89 -5.23
CA THR A 436 -19.43 16.57 -5.73
C THR A 436 -20.24 15.75 -4.73
N ALA A 437 -19.59 14.93 -3.90
CA ALA A 437 -20.26 14.26 -2.79
C ALA A 437 -20.69 15.25 -1.68
N ILE A 438 -19.90 16.30 -1.42
CA ILE A 438 -20.26 17.34 -0.45
C ILE A 438 -21.44 18.19 -0.95
N ASP A 439 -21.38 18.66 -2.21
CA ASP A 439 -22.44 19.47 -2.81
C ASP A 439 -22.36 19.38 -4.35
N LEU A 440 -23.46 19.00 -4.98
CA LEU A 440 -23.57 18.87 -6.45
C LEU A 440 -23.28 20.18 -7.22
N LYS A 441 -23.34 21.36 -6.56
CA LYS A 441 -22.95 22.62 -7.20
C LYS A 441 -21.51 22.64 -7.74
N TYR A 442 -20.66 21.75 -7.24
CA TYR A 442 -19.25 21.66 -7.63
C TYR A 442 -19.02 20.80 -8.89
N ASP A 443 -20.04 20.12 -9.42
CA ASP A 443 -19.90 19.15 -10.51
C ASP A 443 -19.35 19.76 -11.82
N GLU A 444 -19.75 20.99 -12.15
CA GLU A 444 -19.32 21.66 -13.39
C GLU A 444 -18.00 22.46 -13.23
N MET A 445 -17.37 22.46 -12.06
CA MET A 445 -16.13 23.21 -11.84
C MET A 445 -14.90 22.45 -12.39
N GLU A 446 -13.90 23.20 -12.89
CA GLU A 446 -12.61 22.66 -13.26
C GLU A 446 -11.81 22.12 -12.07
N ASP A 447 -11.00 21.07 -12.25
CA ASP A 447 -10.31 20.37 -11.16
C ASP A 447 -9.44 21.29 -10.29
N PHE A 448 -8.69 22.23 -10.89
CA PHE A 448 -7.88 23.17 -10.10
C PHE A 448 -8.72 24.21 -9.35
N ALA A 449 -9.87 24.59 -9.88
CA ALA A 449 -10.83 25.44 -9.13
C ALA A 449 -11.46 24.66 -7.96
N LEU A 450 -11.73 23.36 -8.15
CA LEU A 450 -12.18 22.47 -7.07
C LEU A 450 -11.15 22.33 -5.96
N ILE A 451 -9.86 22.28 -6.29
CA ILE A 451 -8.77 22.26 -5.31
C ILE A 451 -8.79 23.52 -4.43
N ASP A 452 -8.94 24.71 -5.04
CA ASP A 452 -9.02 25.97 -4.31
C ASP A 452 -10.29 26.09 -3.44
N GLU A 453 -11.41 25.49 -3.88
CA GLU A 453 -12.63 25.39 -3.09
C GLU A 453 -12.50 24.37 -1.95
N LEU A 454 -11.83 23.23 -2.19
CA LEU A 454 -11.60 22.21 -1.15
C LEU A 454 -10.78 22.79 0.02
N GLU A 455 -9.78 23.64 -0.24
CA GLU A 455 -9.03 24.33 0.81
C GLU A 455 -9.97 25.15 1.72
N LYS A 456 -10.91 25.89 1.12
CA LYS A 456 -11.88 26.69 1.88
C LYS A 456 -12.88 25.85 2.66
N VAL A 457 -13.33 24.75 2.06
CA VAL A 457 -14.32 23.84 2.65
C VAL A 457 -13.72 23.01 3.79
N SER A 458 -12.53 22.46 3.59
CA SER A 458 -11.89 21.56 4.54
C SER A 458 -11.09 22.28 5.62
N GLY A 459 -10.60 23.48 5.33
CA GLY A 459 -9.61 24.18 6.16
C GLY A 459 -8.21 23.54 6.12
N PHE A 460 -8.02 22.47 5.34
CA PHE A 460 -6.70 21.89 5.11
C PHE A 460 -5.96 22.65 4.01
N PRO A 461 -4.68 23.03 4.22
CA PRO A 461 -3.91 23.71 3.18
C PRO A 461 -3.70 22.78 1.98
N ILE A 462 -3.65 23.35 0.78
CA ILE A 462 -3.33 22.61 -0.43
C ILE A 462 -1.95 21.96 -0.26
N PRO A 463 -1.81 20.62 -0.38
CA PRO A 463 -0.52 19.94 -0.24
C PRO A 463 0.50 20.40 -1.28
N ASN A 464 1.79 20.36 -0.94
CA ASN A 464 2.86 20.70 -1.86
C ASN A 464 2.82 19.83 -3.13
N ALA A 465 2.50 18.56 -3.00
CA ALA A 465 2.32 17.63 -4.11
C ALA A 465 1.28 18.09 -5.16
N ILE A 466 0.34 18.95 -4.77
CA ILE A 466 -0.68 19.53 -5.65
C ILE A 466 -0.23 20.91 -6.16
N LYS A 467 0.35 21.74 -5.27
CA LYS A 467 0.89 23.08 -5.67
C LYS A 467 1.95 22.93 -6.75
N GLU A 468 2.86 21.98 -6.58
CA GLU A 468 3.98 21.77 -7.50
C GLU A 468 3.56 21.35 -8.90
N ILE A 469 2.45 20.59 -9.06
CA ILE A 469 2.02 20.13 -10.37
C ILE A 469 1.20 21.16 -11.17
N ARG A 470 0.70 22.21 -10.50
CA ARG A 470 -0.18 23.22 -11.15
C ARG A 470 0.51 23.93 -12.31
N ASP A 471 1.80 24.30 -12.10
CA ASP A 471 2.60 25.04 -13.07
C ASP A 471 3.89 24.30 -13.47
N ALA A 472 3.96 23.00 -13.18
CA ALA A 472 5.16 22.21 -13.43
C ALA A 472 5.36 21.94 -14.93
N GLU A 473 6.60 21.97 -15.37
CA GLU A 473 7.01 21.56 -16.71
C GLU A 473 6.82 20.05 -16.87
N VAL A 474 6.21 19.63 -17.97
CA VAL A 474 6.13 18.21 -18.35
C VAL A 474 7.53 17.75 -18.77
N ARG A 475 8.08 16.79 -18.01
CA ARG A 475 9.43 16.26 -18.22
C ARG A 475 9.45 14.95 -18.99
N HIS A 476 8.39 14.16 -18.85
CA HIS A 476 8.29 12.83 -19.45
C HIS A 476 7.22 12.84 -20.53
N THR A 477 7.68 12.68 -21.78
CA THR A 477 6.81 12.72 -22.98
C THR A 477 6.91 11.44 -23.81
N THR A 478 7.63 10.41 -23.30
CA THR A 478 7.81 9.15 -24.01
C THR A 478 6.49 8.38 -24.06
N GLU A 479 6.15 7.94 -25.28
CA GLU A 479 4.98 7.11 -25.55
C GLU A 479 5.40 5.88 -26.35
N CYS A 480 4.73 4.75 -26.16
CA CYS A 480 4.93 3.55 -26.97
C CYS A 480 3.68 2.69 -27.06
N ASP A 481 3.65 1.78 -28.02
CA ASP A 481 2.67 0.71 -28.07
C ASP A 481 3.04 -0.42 -27.07
N ALA A 482 2.07 -1.23 -26.67
CA ALA A 482 2.28 -2.27 -25.65
C ALA A 482 3.35 -3.30 -26.06
N ASP A 483 3.49 -3.61 -27.35
CA ASP A 483 4.50 -4.51 -27.91
C ASP A 483 5.91 -3.89 -28.01
N GLN A 484 6.03 -2.56 -27.87
CA GLN A 484 7.29 -1.82 -27.88
C GLN A 484 7.88 -1.56 -26.51
N MET A 485 7.21 -1.97 -25.43
CA MET A 485 7.64 -1.69 -24.05
C MET A 485 9.05 -2.22 -23.76
N LYS A 486 9.40 -3.42 -24.23
CA LYS A 486 10.74 -4.01 -24.05
C LYS A 486 11.82 -3.13 -24.69
N GLU A 487 11.62 -2.72 -25.92
CA GLU A 487 12.59 -1.89 -26.66
C GLU A 487 12.70 -0.50 -26.01
N THR A 488 11.59 0.05 -25.51
CA THR A 488 11.59 1.30 -24.77
C THR A 488 12.42 1.22 -23.47
N VAL A 489 12.34 0.12 -22.74
CA VAL A 489 13.19 -0.13 -21.56
C VAL A 489 14.66 -0.17 -21.96
N LYS A 490 15.01 -0.89 -23.02
CA LYS A 490 16.39 -0.97 -23.52
C LYS A 490 16.92 0.42 -23.88
N ASN A 491 16.15 1.20 -24.63
CA ASN A 491 16.52 2.57 -25.02
C ASN A 491 16.75 3.49 -23.81
N ILE A 492 15.88 3.42 -22.78
CA ILE A 492 16.01 4.21 -21.53
C ILE A 492 17.28 3.83 -20.78
N LEU A 493 17.63 2.54 -20.75
CA LEU A 493 18.81 2.03 -20.05
C LEU A 493 20.10 2.14 -20.86
N GLY A 494 20.01 2.36 -22.16
CA GLY A 494 21.17 2.44 -23.08
C GLY A 494 21.79 1.07 -23.37
N VAL A 495 20.96 0.04 -23.54
CA VAL A 495 21.37 -1.35 -23.79
C VAL A 495 20.76 -1.87 -25.07
#